data_7d8df606e620cce84e74638be08015b7
#
_entry.id   7d8df606e620cce84e74638be08015b7
#
_cell.length_a   1.000
_cell.length_b   1.000
_cell.length_c   1.000
_cell.angle_alpha   90.00
_cell.angle_beta   90.00
_cell.angle_gamma   90.00
#
_symmetry.space_group_name_H-M   'P 1'
#
loop_
_entity.id
_entity.type
_entity.pdbx_description
1 polymer ?
#
loop_
_entity_poly.entity_id
_entity_poly.type
_entity_poly.pdbx_seq_one_letter_code
_entity_poly.pdbx_strand_id
1 'polypeptide(L)'
;QAIAVSTSVLNNYDHRGKKEIVYKDVVIFFDSLREVMDDLGHELKLNETIISSKMFIYSKRIYYDGRILPQALKALSRCVFWSETVIDETRSASSNLATSFAKAIENGYSPVLGYACSIFKNIQQLYIALGMNINPTITQNIKDQYFRNPNWMQYASLIPASVGGFNYM
;
A
#
# COMPACT_ATOMS: atom_id res chain seq x y z
N GLN A 1 7.19 6.72 15.94
CA GLN A 1 6.23 7.50 16.74
C GLN A 1 6.11 8.89 16.12
N ALA A 2 4.95 9.53 16.26
CA ALA A 2 4.74 10.91 15.86
C ALA A 2 4.30 11.70 17.10
N ILE A 3 4.96 12.82 17.35
CA ILE A 3 4.68 13.69 18.48
C ILE A 3 4.32 15.08 17.92
N ALA A 4 3.21 15.64 18.37
CA ALA A 4 2.81 16.99 18.03
C ALA A 4 3.09 17.93 19.22
N VAL A 5 3.88 18.97 18.97
CA VAL A 5 4.13 20.03 19.94
C VAL A 5 3.27 21.22 19.56
N SER A 6 2.45 21.68 20.49
CA SER A 6 1.64 22.89 20.33
C SER A 6 1.99 23.91 21.40
N THR A 7 1.97 25.18 21.03
CA THR A 7 2.18 26.30 21.95
C THR A 7 0.86 27.05 22.17
N SER A 8 0.57 27.35 23.41
CA SER A 8 -0.74 27.93 23.81
C SER A 8 -0.87 29.44 23.56
N VAL A 9 0.19 30.15 23.14
CA VAL A 9 0.19 31.63 23.12
C VAL A 9 0.50 32.14 21.71
N LEU A 10 -0.38 31.85 20.72
CA LEU A 10 -0.11 32.25 19.34
C LEU A 10 -1.06 33.30 18.75
N ASN A 11 -2.09 33.76 19.52
CA ASN A 11 -3.13 34.61 18.94
C ASN A 11 -2.67 36.03 18.57
N ASN A 12 -1.59 36.52 19.18
CA ASN A 12 -1.12 37.90 19.01
C ASN A 12 0.12 38.06 18.09
N TYR A 13 0.57 36.99 17.43
CA TYR A 13 1.75 37.04 16.59
C TYR A 13 1.42 36.91 15.09
N ASP A 14 2.17 37.63 14.27
CA ASP A 14 2.17 37.43 12.82
C ASP A 14 2.67 36.03 12.46
N HIS A 15 2.32 35.58 11.26
CA HIS A 15 2.60 34.21 10.78
C HIS A 15 4.09 33.84 10.84
N ARG A 16 4.97 34.81 10.67
CA ARG A 16 6.44 34.61 10.74
C ARG A 16 6.92 34.47 12.18
N GLY A 17 6.44 35.32 13.08
CA GLY A 17 6.74 35.25 14.51
C GLY A 17 6.24 33.97 15.16
N LYS A 18 5.06 33.48 14.75
CA LYS A 18 4.53 32.19 15.19
C LYS A 18 5.46 31.03 14.86
N LYS A 19 6.02 31.01 13.65
CA LYS A 19 6.97 29.94 13.24
C LYS A 19 8.25 29.94 14.06
N GLU A 20 8.80 31.12 14.37
CA GLU A 20 10.02 31.21 15.16
C GLU A 20 9.84 30.73 16.59
N ILE A 21 8.71 31.09 17.21
CA ILE A 21 8.39 30.66 18.58
C ILE A 21 8.18 29.13 18.61
N VAL A 22 7.35 28.61 17.72
CA VAL A 22 7.10 27.16 17.63
C VAL A 22 8.41 26.41 17.36
N TYR A 23 9.29 26.93 16.52
CA TYR A 23 10.57 26.30 16.23
C TYR A 23 11.46 26.24 17.47
N LYS A 24 11.55 27.32 18.24
CA LYS A 24 12.32 27.34 19.51
C LYS A 24 11.76 26.32 20.50
N ASP A 25 10.45 26.28 20.70
CA ASP A 25 9.81 25.35 21.62
C ASP A 25 10.02 23.89 21.19
N VAL A 26 9.96 23.61 19.87
CA VAL A 26 10.20 22.29 19.34
C VAL A 26 11.67 21.85 19.53
N VAL A 27 12.64 22.75 19.38
CA VAL A 27 14.05 22.45 19.62
C VAL A 27 14.28 22.12 21.09
N ILE A 28 13.75 22.96 22.02
CA ILE A 28 13.85 22.71 23.47
C ILE A 28 13.23 21.35 23.83
N PHE A 29 12.04 21.06 23.30
CA PHE A 29 11.37 19.79 23.53
C PHE A 29 12.22 18.62 23.00
N PHE A 30 12.81 18.77 21.82
CA PHE A 30 13.61 17.71 21.20
C PHE A 30 14.89 17.42 22.00
N ASP A 31 15.56 18.45 22.46
CA ASP A 31 16.76 18.31 23.30
C ASP A 31 16.42 17.61 24.62
N SER A 32 15.34 18.02 25.31
CA SER A 32 14.86 17.35 26.52
C SER A 32 14.45 15.90 26.27
N LEU A 33 13.79 15.63 25.14
CA LEU A 33 13.42 14.26 24.75
C LEU A 33 14.65 13.39 24.54
N ARG A 34 15.70 13.95 23.93
CA ARG A 34 16.95 13.25 23.69
C ARG A 34 17.63 12.89 25.02
N GLU A 35 17.73 13.82 25.95
CA GLU A 35 18.30 13.56 27.29
C GLU A 35 17.53 12.44 28.00
N VAL A 36 16.20 12.52 28.04
CA VAL A 36 15.39 11.48 28.69
C VAL A 36 15.54 10.11 28.00
N MET A 37 15.66 10.08 26.68
CA MET A 37 15.85 8.83 25.95
C MET A 37 17.23 8.24 26.21
N ASP A 38 18.28 9.07 26.28
CA ASP A 38 19.63 8.65 26.59
C ASP A 38 19.70 8.10 28.05
N ASP A 39 19.02 8.74 29.02
CA ASP A 39 18.90 8.28 30.40
C ASP A 39 18.19 6.92 30.51
N LEU A 40 17.24 6.65 29.61
CA LEU A 40 16.54 5.36 29.52
C LEU A 40 17.33 4.29 28.75
N GLY A 41 18.51 4.62 28.23
CA GLY A 41 19.34 3.73 27.44
C GLY A 41 18.88 3.54 26.00
N HIS A 42 18.10 4.49 25.48
CA HIS A 42 17.63 4.51 24.08
C HIS A 42 18.31 5.61 23.29
N GLU A 43 18.95 5.27 22.20
CA GLU A 43 19.56 6.23 21.28
C GLU A 43 18.53 6.73 20.25
N LEU A 44 18.36 8.05 20.19
CA LEU A 44 17.52 8.69 19.16
C LEU A 44 18.28 8.79 17.84
N LYS A 45 17.79 8.11 16.81
CA LYS A 45 18.36 8.15 15.47
C LYS A 45 18.07 9.49 14.79
N LEU A 46 19.00 10.41 14.88
CA LEU A 46 18.88 11.76 14.32
C LEU A 46 18.62 11.74 12.81
N ASN A 47 19.22 10.81 12.08
CA ASN A 47 19.07 10.68 10.63
C ASN A 47 17.67 10.20 10.19
N GLU A 48 16.92 9.57 11.11
CA GLU A 48 15.57 9.07 10.84
C GLU A 48 14.49 9.96 11.49
N THR A 49 14.92 10.98 12.28
CA THR A 49 13.99 11.87 12.98
C THR A 49 13.73 13.11 12.16
N ILE A 50 12.46 13.36 11.82
CA ILE A 50 12.03 14.49 11.01
C ILE A 50 11.30 15.49 11.92
N ILE A 51 11.82 16.71 11.98
CA ILE A 51 11.16 17.86 12.62
C ILE A 51 10.58 18.73 11.50
N SER A 52 9.28 18.82 11.41
CA SER A 52 8.62 19.60 10.37
C SER A 52 7.27 20.15 10.82
N SER A 53 6.96 21.37 10.41
CA SER A 53 5.64 21.98 10.61
C SER A 53 4.61 21.58 9.57
N LYS A 54 5.04 20.96 8.45
CA LYS A 54 4.17 20.63 7.32
C LYS A 54 4.09 19.15 7.02
N MET A 55 5.11 18.38 7.41
CA MET A 55 5.21 16.98 7.06
C MET A 55 5.36 16.13 8.32
N PHE A 56 4.57 15.07 8.42
CA PHE A 56 4.79 14.02 9.41
C PHE A 56 4.47 12.65 8.80
N ILE A 57 5.09 11.62 9.36
CA ILE A 57 4.87 10.23 8.96
C ILE A 57 4.23 9.50 10.14
N TYR A 58 3.04 8.97 9.90
CA TYR A 58 2.33 8.17 10.89
C TYR A 58 1.78 6.90 10.26
N SER A 59 2.02 5.76 10.90
CA SER A 59 1.53 4.46 10.44
C SER A 59 1.86 4.17 8.95
N LYS A 60 3.10 4.50 8.53
CA LYS A 60 3.58 4.37 7.15
C LYS A 60 2.85 5.26 6.13
N ARG A 61 2.04 6.21 6.57
CA ARG A 61 1.39 7.22 5.74
C ARG A 61 2.13 8.54 5.89
N ILE A 62 2.30 9.24 4.78
CA ILE A 62 2.96 10.53 4.74
C ILE A 62 1.87 11.59 4.65
N TYR A 63 1.90 12.52 5.60
CA TYR A 63 1.02 13.69 5.64
C TYR A 63 1.85 14.92 5.29
N TYR A 64 1.36 15.70 4.36
CA TYR A 64 1.98 16.94 3.92
C TYR A 64 0.93 18.03 3.80
N ASP A 65 1.16 19.14 4.51
CA ASP A 65 0.30 20.32 4.50
C ASP A 65 -1.20 19.98 4.74
N GLY A 66 -1.47 19.12 5.73
CA GLY A 66 -2.82 18.67 6.09
C GLY A 66 -3.44 17.62 5.16
N ARG A 67 -2.70 17.16 4.14
CA ARG A 67 -3.18 16.15 3.18
C ARG A 67 -2.38 14.86 3.27
N ILE A 68 -3.04 13.74 3.08
CA ILE A 68 -2.38 12.44 2.96
C ILE A 68 -1.82 12.34 1.55
N LEU A 69 -0.52 12.09 1.43
CA LEU A 69 0.10 11.81 0.12
C LEU A 69 -0.29 10.41 -0.35
N PRO A 70 -0.78 10.29 -1.60
CA PRO A 70 -1.16 8.99 -2.14
C PRO A 70 0.06 8.07 -2.26
N GLN A 71 -0.07 6.85 -1.76
CA GLN A 71 0.98 5.82 -1.81
C GLN A 71 0.59 4.64 -2.72
N ALA A 72 -0.31 4.88 -3.66
CA ALA A 72 -0.83 3.88 -4.58
C ALA A 72 0.27 3.14 -5.36
N LEU A 73 1.31 3.86 -5.79
CA LEU A 73 2.42 3.28 -6.56
C LEU A 73 3.13 2.14 -5.83
N LYS A 74 3.25 2.21 -4.51
CA LYS A 74 3.87 1.13 -3.72
C LYS A 74 3.04 -0.16 -3.75
N ALA A 75 1.72 -0.05 -3.78
CA ALA A 75 0.84 -1.21 -3.89
C ALA A 75 0.82 -1.74 -5.33
N LEU A 76 0.76 -0.83 -6.32
CA LEU A 76 0.76 -1.18 -7.74
C LEU A 76 2.07 -1.82 -8.20
N SER A 77 3.22 -1.43 -7.64
CA SER A 77 4.51 -2.03 -8.01
C SER A 77 4.57 -3.54 -7.77
N ARG A 78 3.77 -4.05 -6.83
CA ARG A 78 3.64 -5.50 -6.57
C ARG A 78 2.85 -6.25 -7.63
N CYS A 79 2.10 -5.55 -8.48
CA CYS A 79 1.24 -6.12 -9.52
C CYS A 79 1.77 -5.89 -10.93
N VAL A 80 3.01 -5.36 -11.11
CA VAL A 80 3.53 -4.92 -12.42
C VAL A 80 3.65 -6.09 -13.39
N PHE A 81 4.24 -7.20 -12.95
CA PHE A 81 4.47 -8.36 -13.82
C PHE A 81 3.43 -9.45 -13.58
N TRP A 82 3.39 -9.99 -12.36
CA TRP A 82 2.49 -11.05 -11.91
C TRP A 82 2.36 -10.98 -10.38
N SER A 83 1.60 -11.89 -9.77
CA SER A 83 1.58 -12.01 -8.31
C SER A 83 2.95 -12.44 -7.77
N GLU A 84 3.30 -12.00 -6.56
CA GLU A 84 4.49 -12.48 -5.84
C GLU A 84 4.45 -14.00 -5.62
N THR A 85 3.26 -14.59 -5.66
CA THR A 85 2.97 -16.00 -5.42
C THR A 85 2.60 -16.72 -6.71
N VAL A 86 3.40 -16.56 -7.76
CA VAL A 86 3.16 -17.19 -9.07
C VAL A 86 3.10 -18.72 -8.97
N ILE A 87 3.84 -19.29 -8.02
CA ILE A 87 3.95 -20.74 -7.78
C ILE A 87 2.80 -21.26 -6.92
N ASP A 88 2.08 -20.36 -6.23
CA ASP A 88 0.96 -20.72 -5.37
C ASP A 88 -0.29 -21.14 -6.16
N GLU A 89 -1.23 -21.69 -5.44
CA GLU A 89 -2.56 -21.98 -5.95
C GLU A 89 -3.17 -20.76 -6.64
N THR A 90 -3.79 -20.94 -7.79
CA THR A 90 -4.38 -19.87 -8.63
C THR A 90 -5.31 -18.96 -7.83
N ARG A 91 -6.07 -19.52 -6.87
CA ARG A 91 -6.93 -18.74 -5.97
C ARG A 91 -6.15 -17.81 -5.08
N SER A 92 -5.06 -18.28 -4.49
CA SER A 92 -4.19 -17.48 -3.63
C SER A 92 -3.56 -16.33 -4.43
N ALA A 93 -3.06 -16.59 -5.62
CA ALA A 93 -2.50 -15.59 -6.51
C ALA A 93 -3.54 -14.51 -6.91
N SER A 94 -4.77 -14.92 -7.26
CA SER A 94 -5.85 -13.99 -7.60
C SER A 94 -6.27 -13.12 -6.39
N SER A 95 -6.37 -13.72 -5.20
CA SER A 95 -6.66 -13.00 -3.95
C SER A 95 -5.57 -11.98 -3.60
N ASN A 96 -4.30 -12.33 -3.78
CA ASN A 96 -3.17 -11.44 -3.53
C ASN A 96 -3.15 -10.24 -4.49
N LEU A 97 -3.46 -10.47 -5.77
CA LEU A 97 -3.63 -9.40 -6.75
C LEU A 97 -4.77 -8.46 -6.35
N ALA A 98 -5.95 -8.99 -6.04
CA ALA A 98 -7.10 -8.21 -5.62
C ALA A 98 -6.79 -7.38 -4.37
N THR A 99 -6.16 -7.97 -3.35
CA THR A 99 -5.74 -7.27 -2.14
C THR A 99 -4.76 -6.13 -2.44
N SER A 100 -3.85 -6.33 -3.38
CA SER A 100 -2.88 -5.29 -3.77
C SER A 100 -3.54 -4.13 -4.52
N PHE A 101 -4.50 -4.42 -5.40
CA PHE A 101 -5.29 -3.38 -6.06
C PHE A 101 -6.24 -2.66 -5.10
N ALA A 102 -6.90 -3.38 -4.17
CA ALA A 102 -7.72 -2.77 -3.13
C ALA A 102 -6.90 -1.79 -2.27
N LYS A 103 -5.69 -2.19 -1.85
CA LYS A 103 -4.76 -1.30 -1.15
C LYS A 103 -4.33 -0.10 -1.99
N ALA A 104 -4.16 -0.26 -3.29
CA ALA A 104 -3.85 0.86 -4.18
C ALA A 104 -5.01 1.87 -4.24
N ILE A 105 -6.26 1.38 -4.34
CA ILE A 105 -7.47 2.21 -4.34
C ILE A 105 -7.62 2.95 -3.01
N GLU A 106 -7.45 2.27 -1.87
CA GLU A 106 -7.45 2.89 -0.54
C GLU A 106 -6.39 3.99 -0.39
N ASN A 107 -5.28 3.88 -1.11
CA ASN A 107 -4.20 4.85 -1.10
C ASN A 107 -4.28 5.89 -2.24
N GLY A 108 -5.45 6.07 -2.85
CA GLY A 108 -5.73 7.16 -3.77
C GLY A 108 -5.64 6.81 -5.26
N TYR A 109 -5.58 5.53 -5.63
CA TYR A 109 -5.71 5.11 -7.03
C TYR A 109 -7.18 5.16 -7.48
N SER A 110 -7.41 5.45 -8.75
CA SER A 110 -8.78 5.48 -9.30
C SER A 110 -9.47 4.11 -9.15
N PRO A 111 -10.68 4.05 -8.53
CA PRO A 111 -11.39 2.78 -8.37
C PRO A 111 -11.71 2.10 -9.70
N VAL A 112 -12.12 2.86 -10.71
CA VAL A 112 -12.48 2.34 -12.03
C VAL A 112 -11.27 1.73 -12.73
N LEU A 113 -10.14 2.47 -12.74
CA LEU A 113 -8.90 1.97 -13.33
C LEU A 113 -8.33 0.80 -12.51
N GLY A 114 -8.43 0.87 -11.18
CA GLY A 114 -8.00 -0.20 -10.28
C GLY A 114 -8.72 -1.50 -10.57
N TYR A 115 -10.03 -1.45 -10.69
CA TYR A 115 -10.85 -2.62 -11.02
C TYR A 115 -10.53 -3.18 -12.42
N ALA A 116 -10.47 -2.32 -13.45
CA ALA A 116 -10.14 -2.74 -14.81
C ALA A 116 -8.75 -3.40 -14.88
N CYS A 117 -7.75 -2.78 -14.25
CA CYS A 117 -6.40 -3.34 -14.17
C CYS A 117 -6.36 -4.66 -13.39
N SER A 118 -7.14 -4.79 -12.32
CA SER A 118 -7.19 -6.03 -11.53
C SER A 118 -7.74 -7.19 -12.35
N ILE A 119 -8.82 -6.98 -13.12
CA ILE A 119 -9.37 -8.00 -14.02
C ILE A 119 -8.34 -8.39 -15.08
N PHE A 120 -7.72 -7.41 -15.75
CA PHE A 120 -6.70 -7.68 -16.76
C PHE A 120 -5.53 -8.50 -16.19
N LYS A 121 -5.03 -8.10 -15.02
CA LYS A 121 -3.94 -8.82 -14.35
C LYS A 121 -4.36 -10.20 -13.84
N ASN A 122 -5.60 -10.36 -13.41
CA ASN A 122 -6.12 -11.65 -13.02
C ASN A 122 -6.21 -12.61 -14.21
N ILE A 123 -6.68 -12.15 -15.36
CA ILE A 123 -6.66 -12.92 -16.61
C ILE A 123 -5.22 -13.33 -16.95
N GLN A 124 -4.28 -12.38 -16.93
CA GLN A 124 -2.87 -12.66 -17.19
C GLN A 124 -2.31 -13.71 -16.22
N GLN A 125 -2.63 -13.61 -14.94
CA GLN A 125 -2.19 -14.57 -13.91
C GLN A 125 -2.77 -15.96 -14.15
N LEU A 126 -4.04 -16.07 -14.55
CA LEU A 126 -4.66 -17.35 -14.89
C LEU A 126 -3.95 -18.01 -16.09
N TYR A 127 -3.61 -17.25 -17.13
CA TYR A 127 -2.83 -17.78 -18.27
C TYR A 127 -1.46 -18.29 -17.85
N ILE A 128 -0.76 -17.54 -16.99
CA ILE A 128 0.54 -17.96 -16.47
C ILE A 128 0.42 -19.24 -15.64
N ALA A 129 -0.52 -19.27 -14.69
CA ALA A 129 -0.72 -20.42 -13.81
C ALA A 129 -1.08 -21.69 -14.58
N LEU A 130 -1.94 -21.58 -15.60
CA LEU A 130 -2.28 -22.70 -16.47
C LEU A 130 -1.13 -23.09 -17.39
N GLY A 131 -0.25 -22.14 -17.77
CA GLY A 131 0.95 -22.39 -18.59
C GLY A 131 2.07 -23.11 -17.86
N MET A 132 2.23 -22.88 -16.55
CA MET A 132 3.40 -23.32 -15.78
C MET A 132 3.43 -24.80 -15.35
N ASN A 133 2.41 -25.60 -15.62
CA ASN A 133 2.39 -27.03 -15.24
C ASN A 133 2.75 -27.34 -13.77
N ILE A 134 2.29 -26.51 -12.84
CA ILE A 134 2.64 -26.63 -11.42
C ILE A 134 2.10 -27.92 -10.81
N ASN A 135 1.04 -28.49 -11.38
CA ASN A 135 0.44 -29.75 -10.93
C ASN A 135 0.16 -30.68 -12.12
N PRO A 136 1.11 -31.55 -12.51
CA PRO A 136 1.00 -32.35 -13.73
C PRO A 136 -0.17 -33.33 -13.74
N THR A 137 -0.67 -33.76 -12.58
CA THR A 137 -1.74 -34.77 -12.46
C THR A 137 -3.14 -34.26 -12.79
N ILE A 138 -3.40 -32.97 -12.57
CA ILE A 138 -4.73 -32.36 -12.77
C ILE A 138 -4.79 -31.59 -14.10
N THR A 139 -3.64 -31.28 -14.68
CA THR A 139 -3.51 -30.14 -15.60
C THR A 139 -3.76 -30.48 -17.06
N GLN A 140 -3.46 -31.69 -17.52
CA GLN A 140 -3.44 -31.92 -18.96
C GLN A 140 -4.82 -31.93 -19.60
N ASN A 141 -5.79 -32.58 -18.97
CA ASN A 141 -7.17 -32.61 -19.47
C ASN A 141 -7.90 -31.28 -19.26
N ILE A 142 -7.60 -30.58 -18.17
CA ILE A 142 -8.18 -29.28 -17.85
C ILE A 142 -7.61 -28.18 -18.73
N LYS A 143 -6.29 -28.20 -19.00
CA LYS A 143 -5.66 -27.25 -19.93
C LYS A 143 -6.33 -27.22 -21.28
N ASP A 144 -6.52 -28.37 -21.88
CA ASP A 144 -7.10 -28.47 -23.22
C ASP A 144 -8.52 -27.87 -23.26
N GLN A 145 -9.30 -28.07 -22.21
CA GLN A 145 -10.65 -27.50 -22.12
C GLN A 145 -10.62 -25.98 -21.97
N TYR A 146 -9.72 -25.43 -21.16
CA TYR A 146 -9.62 -24.00 -20.92
C TYR A 146 -9.03 -23.23 -22.10
N PHE A 147 -7.99 -23.76 -22.75
CA PHE A 147 -7.42 -23.12 -23.92
C PHE A 147 -8.31 -23.23 -25.18
N ARG A 148 -9.21 -24.21 -25.23
CA ARG A 148 -10.18 -24.31 -26.32
C ARG A 148 -11.28 -23.26 -26.22
N ASN A 149 -11.55 -22.70 -25.05
CA ASN A 149 -12.53 -21.68 -24.84
C ASN A 149 -11.93 -20.42 -24.18
N PRO A 150 -11.30 -19.52 -24.95
CA PRO A 150 -10.64 -18.33 -24.40
C PRO A 150 -11.58 -17.38 -23.63
N ASN A 151 -12.86 -17.40 -23.93
CA ASN A 151 -13.86 -16.60 -23.24
C ASN A 151 -14.05 -17.06 -21.79
N TRP A 152 -13.78 -18.31 -21.49
CA TRP A 152 -13.91 -18.84 -20.13
C TRP A 152 -13.04 -18.09 -19.12
N MET A 153 -11.81 -17.76 -19.50
CA MET A 153 -10.89 -17.03 -18.63
C MET A 153 -11.41 -15.63 -18.28
N GLN A 154 -12.03 -14.97 -19.25
CA GLN A 154 -12.66 -13.65 -19.04
C GLN A 154 -13.84 -13.79 -18.08
N TYR A 155 -14.72 -14.76 -18.31
CA TYR A 155 -15.86 -14.99 -17.41
C TYR A 155 -15.42 -15.40 -15.99
N ALA A 156 -14.46 -16.31 -15.87
CA ALA A 156 -13.92 -16.71 -14.58
C ALA A 156 -13.31 -15.55 -13.78
N SER A 157 -12.68 -14.59 -14.47
CA SER A 157 -12.12 -13.39 -13.85
C SER A 157 -13.16 -12.36 -13.44
N LEU A 158 -14.37 -12.41 -13.99
CA LEU A 158 -15.48 -11.51 -13.66
C LEU A 158 -16.39 -12.10 -12.58
N ILE A 159 -16.49 -13.43 -12.51
CA ILE A 159 -17.35 -14.11 -11.55
C ILE A 159 -16.75 -13.99 -10.14
N PRO A 160 -17.55 -13.58 -9.13
CA PRO A 160 -17.10 -13.50 -7.76
C PRO A 160 -16.58 -14.83 -7.20
N ALA A 161 -15.58 -14.75 -6.35
CA ALA A 161 -14.96 -15.92 -5.70
C ALA A 161 -15.95 -16.73 -4.86
N SER A 162 -16.96 -16.08 -4.30
CA SER A 162 -18.04 -16.73 -3.52
C SER A 162 -18.88 -17.73 -4.31
N VAL A 163 -18.96 -17.57 -5.63
CA VAL A 163 -19.67 -18.49 -6.55
C VAL A 163 -18.73 -19.30 -7.44
N GLY A 164 -17.47 -19.39 -7.06
CA GLY A 164 -16.49 -20.26 -7.72
C GLY A 164 -15.62 -19.59 -8.79
N GLY A 165 -15.73 -18.28 -8.97
CA GLY A 165 -14.85 -17.49 -9.85
C GLY A 165 -13.52 -17.09 -9.21
N PHE A 166 -12.82 -16.20 -9.87
CA PHE A 166 -11.51 -15.67 -9.44
C PHE A 166 -11.52 -14.16 -9.18
N ASN A 167 -12.69 -13.54 -9.11
CA ASN A 167 -12.82 -12.15 -8.74
C ASN A 167 -12.97 -12.04 -7.21
N TYR A 168 -11.96 -11.47 -6.57
CA TYR A 168 -11.90 -11.23 -5.12
C TYR A 168 -12.14 -9.74 -4.76
N MET A 169 -12.44 -8.90 -5.75
CA MET A 169 -12.80 -7.48 -5.55
C MET A 169 -14.31 -7.29 -5.53
#